data_7a15e61b57582ebe315a833b274713ee
#
_entry.id   7a15e61b57582ebe315a833b274713ee
#
_cell.length_a   1.000
_cell.length_b   1.000
_cell.length_c   1.000
_cell.angle_alpha   90.00
_cell.angle_beta   90.00
_cell.angle_gamma   90.00
#
_symmetry.space_group_name_H-M   'P 1'
#
loop_
_entity.id
_entity.type
_entity.pdbx_description
1 polymer ?
#
loop_
_entity_poly.entity_id
_entity_poly.type
_entity_poly.pdbx_seq_one_letter_code
_entity_poly.pdbx_strand_id
1 'polypeptide(L)'
;MWPNVGAEPNNGSAMHTHNEEVEVFIPISGQWAIYWNEGDDMEEIVLGPMDCISVPEKVMRSFKNVGDTYGYLLVIIGGTENTTVSRPQSVIDAAAAAGLKLDADGKMVPAAE
;
A
#
# COMPACT_ATOMS: atom_id res chain seq x y z
N MET A 1 12.47 7.60 -4.03
CA MET A 1 11.46 7.60 -5.09
C MET A 1 10.08 7.89 -4.55
N TRP A 2 9.30 8.60 -5.32
CA TRP A 2 8.03 9.09 -4.80
C TRP A 2 7.01 9.16 -5.93
N PRO A 3 6.30 8.09 -6.20
CA PRO A 3 5.23 8.15 -7.18
C PRO A 3 4.01 8.82 -6.57
N ASN A 4 3.28 9.55 -7.40
CA ASN A 4 1.93 9.93 -7.05
C ASN A 4 1.04 8.74 -7.34
N VAL A 5 0.18 8.42 -6.42
CA VAL A 5 -0.81 7.37 -6.59
C VAL A 5 -2.15 8.01 -6.82
N GLY A 6 -2.81 7.64 -7.92
CA GLY A 6 -4.18 8.06 -8.16
C GLY A 6 -5.09 6.86 -8.09
N ALA A 7 -6.26 7.02 -7.50
CA ALA A 7 -7.22 5.93 -7.42
C ALA A 7 -8.65 6.43 -7.36
N GLU A 8 -9.54 5.63 -7.93
CA GLU A 8 -10.97 5.79 -7.81
C GLU A 8 -11.40 5.46 -6.38
N PRO A 9 -12.61 5.88 -5.96
CA PRO A 9 -13.13 5.51 -4.65
C PRO A 9 -13.09 4.00 -4.42
N ASN A 10 -12.75 3.60 -3.21
CA ASN A 10 -12.63 2.23 -2.73
C ASN A 10 -11.45 1.44 -3.30
N ASN A 11 -10.59 2.09 -4.09
CA ASN A 11 -9.39 1.46 -4.62
C ASN A 11 -8.15 1.94 -3.86
N GLY A 12 -7.12 1.13 -3.88
CA GLY A 12 -5.87 1.41 -3.20
C GLY A 12 -4.91 0.25 -3.35
N SER A 13 -4.12 0.00 -2.33
CA SER A 13 -3.16 -1.10 -2.35
C SER A 13 -3.63 -2.26 -1.50
N ALA A 14 -3.11 -3.45 -1.81
CA ALA A 14 -3.23 -4.59 -0.92
C ALA A 14 -2.24 -4.43 0.24
N MET A 15 -2.51 -5.12 1.33
CA MET A 15 -1.62 -5.11 2.49
C MET A 15 -0.25 -5.67 2.12
N HIS A 16 0.81 -4.98 2.53
CA HIS A 16 2.19 -5.37 2.23
C HIS A 16 3.14 -4.69 3.20
N THR A 17 4.39 -5.12 3.23
CA THR A 17 5.45 -4.42 3.95
C THR A 17 6.52 -3.97 2.98
N HIS A 18 7.24 -2.93 3.39
CA HIS A 18 8.53 -2.58 2.81
C HIS A 18 9.60 -2.95 3.83
N ASN A 19 10.43 -3.90 3.50
CA ASN A 19 11.32 -4.52 4.50
C ASN A 19 12.49 -3.63 4.91
N GLU A 20 12.87 -2.68 4.08
CA GLU A 20 14.02 -1.84 4.35
C GLU A 20 13.76 -0.36 4.05
N GLU A 21 12.49 0.03 4.00
CA GLU A 21 12.13 1.39 3.64
C GLU A 21 11.06 1.95 4.55
N VAL A 22 11.19 3.23 4.84
CA VAL A 22 10.13 4.01 5.49
C VAL A 22 9.25 4.57 4.38
N GLU A 23 7.96 4.57 4.59
CA GLU A 23 7.01 5.10 3.62
C GLU A 23 6.18 6.19 4.25
N VAL A 24 6.07 7.33 3.57
CA VAL A 24 5.29 8.48 4.04
C VAL A 24 4.14 8.70 3.08
N PHE A 25 2.93 8.87 3.62
CA PHE A 25 1.72 9.12 2.85
C PHE A 25 1.21 10.52 3.13
N ILE A 26 0.95 11.28 2.08
CA ILE A 26 0.39 12.64 2.18
C ILE A 26 -0.70 12.77 1.12
N PRO A 27 -1.99 12.79 1.52
CA PRO A 27 -3.04 13.02 0.53
C PRO A 27 -2.90 14.40 -0.11
N ILE A 28 -2.97 14.43 -1.42
CA ILE A 28 -3.02 15.68 -2.18
C ILE A 28 -4.47 16.08 -2.36
N SER A 29 -5.33 15.11 -2.66
CA SER A 29 -6.76 15.35 -2.80
C SER A 29 -7.53 14.13 -2.33
N GLY A 30 -8.74 14.35 -1.83
CA GLY A 30 -9.61 13.29 -1.38
C GLY A 30 -9.33 12.87 0.06
N GLN A 31 -9.97 11.80 0.46
CA GLN A 31 -9.84 11.22 1.80
C GLN A 31 -9.24 9.84 1.64
N TRP A 32 -8.20 9.56 2.43
CA TRP A 32 -7.46 8.31 2.31
C TRP A 32 -7.38 7.60 3.65
N ALA A 33 -7.77 6.34 3.67
CA ALA A 33 -7.56 5.49 4.83
C ALA A 33 -6.19 4.83 4.70
N ILE A 34 -5.44 4.86 5.77
CA ILE A 34 -4.16 4.17 5.88
C ILE A 34 -4.36 3.09 6.93
N TYR A 35 -4.02 1.86 6.58
CA TYR A 35 -4.15 0.71 7.46
C TYR A 35 -2.76 0.20 7.79
N TRP A 36 -2.55 -0.25 9.02
CA TRP A 36 -1.30 -0.90 9.38
C TRP A 36 -1.57 -2.06 10.32
N ASN A 37 -0.60 -2.98 10.40
CA ASN A 37 -0.74 -4.29 11.00
C ASN A 37 -1.73 -5.13 10.19
N GLU A 38 -1.95 -6.35 10.60
CA GLU A 38 -2.84 -7.25 9.88
C GLU A 38 -3.71 -8.04 10.84
N GLY A 39 -4.77 -8.66 10.30
CA GLY A 39 -5.65 -9.49 11.09
C GLY A 39 -6.36 -8.70 12.17
N ASP A 40 -6.44 -9.27 13.35
CA ASP A 40 -7.16 -8.66 14.46
C ASP A 40 -6.45 -7.45 15.06
N ASP A 41 -5.16 -7.26 14.71
CA ASP A 41 -4.36 -6.13 15.17
C ASP A 41 -4.39 -4.94 14.20
N MET A 42 -5.15 -5.04 13.13
CA MET A 42 -5.17 -3.98 12.12
C MET A 42 -5.73 -2.68 12.68
N GLU A 43 -5.03 -1.59 12.40
CA GLU A 43 -5.43 -0.24 12.78
C GLU A 43 -5.69 0.59 11.54
N GLU A 44 -6.42 1.67 11.71
CA GLU A 44 -6.80 2.52 10.59
C GLU A 44 -6.80 3.98 11.02
N ILE A 45 -6.38 4.85 10.10
CA ILE A 45 -6.57 6.29 10.23
C ILE A 45 -7.02 6.84 8.89
N VAL A 46 -7.91 7.83 8.92
CA VAL A 46 -8.35 8.52 7.71
C VAL A 46 -7.67 9.88 7.66
N LEU A 47 -6.99 10.15 6.57
CA LEU A 47 -6.27 11.39 6.34
C LEU A 47 -6.96 12.22 5.27
N GLY A 48 -6.98 13.53 5.46
CA GLY A 48 -7.42 14.48 4.45
C GLY A 48 -6.23 15.15 3.79
N PRO A 49 -6.48 16.09 2.86
CA PRO A 49 -5.40 16.78 2.16
C PRO A 49 -4.42 17.42 3.12
N MET A 50 -3.14 17.29 2.84
CA MET A 50 -2.03 17.85 3.60
C MET A 50 -1.74 17.17 4.95
N ASP A 51 -2.55 16.22 5.37
CA ASP A 51 -2.17 15.38 6.51
C ASP A 51 -1.02 14.47 6.10
N CYS A 52 -0.31 13.92 7.09
CA CYS A 52 0.88 13.14 6.82
C CYS A 52 1.00 12.01 7.84
N ILE A 53 1.34 10.83 7.36
CA ILE A 53 1.70 9.72 8.25
C ILE A 53 2.94 9.02 7.72
N SER A 54 3.82 8.63 8.63
CA SER A 54 5.03 7.87 8.32
C SER A 54 4.87 6.46 8.84
N VAL A 55 5.13 5.48 7.99
CA VAL A 55 5.05 4.08 8.37
C VAL A 55 6.47 3.50 8.34
N PRO A 56 6.97 2.99 9.47
CA PRO A 56 8.31 2.43 9.54
C PRO A 56 8.45 1.19 8.66
N GLU A 57 9.70 0.81 8.40
CA GLU A 57 9.99 -0.44 7.72
C GLU A 57 9.41 -1.63 8.50
N LYS A 58 9.13 -2.71 7.79
CA LYS A 58 8.65 -3.99 8.34
C LYS A 58 7.25 -3.95 8.97
N VAL A 59 6.54 -2.84 8.86
CA VAL A 59 5.15 -2.77 9.31
C VAL A 59 4.25 -3.02 8.11
N MET A 60 3.33 -3.96 8.24
CA MET A 60 2.31 -4.19 7.20
C MET A 60 1.46 -2.94 7.03
N ARG A 61 1.22 -2.55 5.78
CA ARG A 61 0.43 -1.35 5.50
C ARG A 61 -0.35 -1.51 4.22
N SER A 62 -1.40 -0.71 4.12
CA SER A 62 -2.14 -0.53 2.88
C SER A 62 -2.83 0.83 2.90
N PHE A 63 -3.32 1.26 1.76
CA PHE A 63 -4.07 2.50 1.67
C PHE A 63 -5.27 2.32 0.76
N LYS A 64 -6.28 3.16 0.96
CA LYS A 64 -7.49 3.09 0.16
C LYS A 64 -8.12 4.47 0.07
N ASN A 65 -8.58 4.83 -1.13
CA ASN A 65 -9.36 6.05 -1.31
C ASN A 65 -10.75 5.80 -0.72
N VAL A 66 -11.06 6.49 0.37
CA VAL A 66 -12.36 6.37 1.03
C VAL A 66 -13.24 7.58 0.77
N GLY A 67 -12.82 8.47 -0.12
CA GLY A 67 -13.63 9.57 -0.58
C GLY A 67 -14.61 9.14 -1.66
N ASP A 68 -15.29 10.12 -2.25
CA ASP A 68 -16.31 9.87 -3.26
C ASP A 68 -15.90 10.29 -4.66
N THR A 69 -14.65 10.72 -4.84
CA THR A 69 -14.10 11.11 -6.14
C THR A 69 -12.71 10.52 -6.31
N TYR A 70 -12.21 10.54 -7.53
CA TYR A 70 -10.83 10.15 -7.81
C TYR A 70 -9.90 11.03 -6.96
N GLY A 71 -8.95 10.43 -6.28
CA GLY A 71 -8.04 11.16 -5.40
C GLY A 71 -6.58 10.89 -5.72
N TYR A 72 -5.71 11.77 -5.25
CA TYR A 72 -4.27 11.65 -5.41
C TYR A 72 -3.59 11.55 -4.05
N LEU A 73 -2.66 10.63 -3.94
CA LEU A 73 -1.87 10.38 -2.75
C LEU A 73 -0.40 10.53 -3.11
N LEU A 74 0.31 11.38 -2.40
CA LEU A 74 1.76 11.47 -2.54
C LEU A 74 2.38 10.43 -1.63
N VAL A 75 3.23 9.59 -2.21
CA VAL A 75 3.92 8.52 -1.46
C VAL A 75 5.42 8.77 -1.58
N ILE A 76 6.09 8.87 -0.45
CA ILE A 76 7.53 9.06 -0.40
C ILE A 76 8.15 7.84 0.26
N ILE A 77 9.05 7.19 -0.45
CA ILE A 77 9.71 5.99 0.05
C ILE A 77 11.19 6.29 0.19
N GLY A 78 11.73 6.07 1.38
CA GLY A 78 13.14 6.31 1.66
C GLY A 78 13.77 5.11 2.32
N GLY A 79 14.98 4.76 1.88
CA GLY A 79 15.68 3.61 2.41
C GLY A 79 16.78 3.15 1.48
N THR A 80 17.04 1.85 1.48
CA THR A 80 18.08 1.28 0.63
C THR A 80 17.55 1.00 -0.77
N GLU A 81 18.46 0.75 -1.70
CA GLU A 81 18.09 0.46 -3.07
C GLU A 81 17.54 -0.96 -3.25
N ASN A 82 17.85 -1.83 -2.33
CA ASN A 82 17.41 -3.23 -2.41
C ASN A 82 16.10 -3.39 -1.66
N THR A 83 15.03 -3.03 -2.32
CA THR A 83 13.74 -3.09 -1.67
C THR A 83 13.05 -4.41 -1.96
N THR A 84 12.62 -5.07 -0.91
CA THR A 84 11.77 -6.24 -1.03
C THR A 84 10.44 -5.93 -0.38
N VAL A 85 9.39 -6.46 -0.98
CA VAL A 85 8.03 -6.26 -0.50
C VAL A 85 7.48 -7.60 -0.08
N SER A 86 6.94 -7.67 1.12
CA SER A 86 6.28 -8.89 1.63
C SER A 86 4.79 -8.64 1.74
N ARG A 87 4.01 -9.71 1.56
CA ARG A 87 2.56 -9.64 1.64
C ARG A 87 2.04 -10.74 2.54
N PRO A 88 0.91 -10.50 3.23
CA PRO A 88 0.29 -11.58 4.01
C PRO A 88 -0.12 -12.74 3.10
N GLN A 89 -0.14 -13.93 3.65
CA GLN A 89 -0.52 -15.11 2.87
C GLN A 89 -1.93 -14.96 2.29
N SER A 90 -2.84 -14.31 3.02
CA SER A 90 -4.19 -14.07 2.52
C SER A 90 -4.21 -13.26 1.23
N VAL A 91 -3.30 -12.29 1.10
CA VAL A 91 -3.19 -11.48 -0.12
C VAL A 91 -2.62 -12.33 -1.25
N ILE A 92 -1.63 -13.16 -0.96
CA ILE A 92 -1.03 -14.06 -1.94
C ILE A 92 -2.09 -15.05 -2.46
N ASP A 93 -2.89 -15.59 -1.55
CA ASP A 93 -3.94 -16.54 -1.93
C ASP A 93 -5.01 -15.88 -2.79
N ALA A 94 -5.42 -14.67 -2.43
CA ALA A 94 -6.40 -13.92 -3.22
C ALA A 94 -5.86 -13.59 -4.61
N ALA A 95 -4.58 -13.24 -4.69
CA ALA A 95 -3.94 -12.96 -5.96
C ALA A 95 -3.87 -14.21 -6.83
N ALA A 96 -3.54 -15.36 -6.25
CA ALA A 96 -3.50 -16.62 -6.97
C ALA A 96 -4.87 -16.96 -7.55
N ALA A 97 -5.94 -16.75 -6.76
CA ALA A 97 -7.31 -16.99 -7.23
C ALA A 97 -7.67 -16.07 -8.39
N ALA A 98 -7.03 -14.91 -8.50
CA ALA A 98 -7.24 -13.97 -9.59
C ALA A 98 -6.25 -14.15 -10.74
N GLY A 99 -5.41 -15.19 -10.69
CA GLY A 99 -4.43 -15.47 -11.75
C GLY A 99 -3.14 -14.68 -11.64
N LEU A 100 -2.79 -14.24 -10.45
CA LEU A 100 -1.57 -13.48 -10.20
C LEU A 100 -0.62 -14.26 -9.29
N LYS A 101 0.64 -13.88 -9.33
CA LYS A 101 1.64 -14.43 -8.43
C LYS A 101 2.64 -13.34 -8.07
N LEU A 102 3.44 -13.58 -7.05
CA LEU A 102 4.52 -12.66 -6.71
C LEU A 102 5.78 -13.06 -7.46
N ASP A 103 6.49 -12.07 -7.99
CA ASP A 103 7.82 -12.30 -8.55
C ASP A 103 8.87 -12.28 -7.44
N ALA A 104 10.14 -12.35 -7.82
CA ALA A 104 11.24 -12.40 -6.86
C ALA A 104 11.34 -11.13 -6.01
N ASP A 105 10.84 -10.00 -6.52
CA ASP A 105 10.87 -8.72 -5.82
C ASP A 105 9.60 -8.46 -5.01
N GLY A 106 8.64 -9.39 -5.03
CA GLY A 106 7.40 -9.23 -4.30
C GLY A 106 6.31 -8.49 -5.08
N LYS A 107 6.51 -8.28 -6.38
CA LYS A 107 5.51 -7.61 -7.21
C LYS A 107 4.52 -8.62 -7.76
N MET A 108 3.27 -8.17 -7.93
CA MET A 108 2.24 -9.03 -8.50
C MET A 108 2.32 -9.01 -10.01
N VAL A 109 2.43 -10.20 -10.60
CA VAL A 109 2.53 -10.38 -12.03
C VAL A 109 1.59 -11.51 -12.45
N PRO A 110 1.19 -11.57 -13.73
CA PRO A 110 0.35 -12.68 -14.19
C PRO A 110 1.02 -14.02 -13.94
N ALA A 111 0.27 -14.97 -13.42
CA ALA A 111 0.78 -16.30 -13.12
C ALA A 111 0.83 -17.19 -14.35
N ALA A 112 -0.02 -16.89 -15.31
CA ALA A 112 -0.17 -17.74 -16.47
C ALA A 112 0.95 -17.57 -17.47
N GLU A 113 1.30 -18.68 -18.07
CA GLU A 113 2.17 -18.71 -19.20
C GLU A 113 1.90 -19.89 -20.05
#